data_fc2768cc62a6d815b653b68018dd7de4
#
_entry.id   fc2768cc62a6d815b653b68018dd7de4
#
_cell.length_a   1.000
_cell.length_b   1.000
_cell.length_c   1.000
_cell.angle_alpha   90.00
_cell.angle_beta   90.00
_cell.angle_gamma   90.00
#
_symmetry.space_group_name_H-M   'P 1'
#
loop_
_entity.id
_entity.type
_entity.pdbx_description
1 polymer ?
#
loop_
_entity_poly.entity_id
_entity_poly.type
_entity_poly.pdbx_seq_one_letter_code
_entity_poly.pdbx_strand_id
1 'polypeptide(L)'
;MKPETPVSGVGLGLRRALMGPLSPTLDSPESAPFDFMEVAPENWIPMGGRLAKEFRAFTERFPFVTHGLSLSLGGPEPLDFELLKAVKGFLKEHNIRRYTEHLSYCSDHGHLYDLMPIPFTEEAVHYVADRVRQVQDFLEQPIGIEHVSYYTQLGNAAPGSEMSEIEFVNAVLEEADCQLLLDV
;
A
#
# COMPACT_ATOMS: atom_id res chain seq x y z
N MET A 1 21.96 -8.98 10.46
CA MET A 1 21.00 -8.10 9.77
C MET A 1 21.73 -7.51 8.56
N LYS A 2 21.25 -7.73 7.35
CA LYS A 2 21.79 -7.00 6.19
C LYS A 2 21.44 -5.52 6.37
N PRO A 3 22.34 -4.58 6.03
CA PRO A 3 22.01 -3.17 6.09
C PRO A 3 20.79 -2.90 5.19
N GLU A 4 19.89 -2.05 5.65
CA GLU A 4 18.75 -1.60 4.85
C GLU A 4 19.28 -0.85 3.64
N THR A 5 19.13 -1.44 2.47
CA THR A 5 19.30 -0.69 1.24
C THR A 5 18.01 0.09 1.03
N PRO A 6 18.03 1.41 1.06
CA PRO A 6 16.84 2.19 0.78
C PRO A 6 16.35 1.86 -0.64
N VAL A 7 15.05 1.59 -0.78
CA VAL A 7 14.45 1.40 -2.09
C VAL A 7 14.38 2.76 -2.78
N SER A 8 15.06 2.89 -3.90
CA SER A 8 15.12 4.12 -4.69
C SER A 8 15.36 3.79 -6.16
N GLY A 9 15.05 4.71 -7.05
CA GLY A 9 15.20 4.53 -8.49
C GLY A 9 13.89 4.24 -9.21
N VAL A 10 13.94 3.47 -10.29
CA VAL A 10 12.79 3.10 -11.12
C VAL A 10 12.26 1.75 -10.70
N GLY A 11 10.97 1.68 -10.38
CA GLY A 11 10.29 0.44 -10.00
C GLY A 11 9.50 -0.19 -11.14
N LEU A 12 9.33 -1.51 -11.08
CA LEU A 12 8.48 -2.27 -11.98
C LEU A 12 7.40 -3.03 -11.22
N GLY A 13 6.13 -2.77 -11.55
CA GLY A 13 5.01 -3.57 -11.04
C GLY A 13 5.08 -5.02 -11.53
N LEU A 14 5.44 -5.96 -10.67
CA LEU A 14 5.54 -7.36 -11.03
C LEU A 14 4.15 -8.00 -11.14
N ARG A 15 3.81 -8.42 -12.35
CA ARG A 15 2.61 -9.20 -12.66
C ARG A 15 3.00 -10.65 -12.98
N ARG A 16 2.11 -11.60 -12.71
CA ARG A 16 2.37 -13.04 -12.99
C ARG A 16 2.80 -13.29 -14.43
N ALA A 17 2.20 -12.59 -15.38
CA ALA A 17 2.53 -12.70 -16.80
C ALA A 17 3.96 -12.23 -17.13
N LEU A 18 4.56 -11.38 -16.29
CA LEU A 18 5.91 -10.88 -16.48
C LEU A 18 7.00 -11.80 -15.91
N MET A 19 6.66 -12.73 -15.03
CA MET A 19 7.65 -13.59 -14.36
C MET A 19 8.47 -14.41 -15.36
N GLY A 20 7.81 -15.02 -16.36
CA GLY A 20 8.50 -15.76 -17.43
C GLY A 20 9.45 -14.87 -18.23
N PRO A 21 8.97 -13.78 -18.86
CA PRO A 21 9.83 -12.83 -19.57
C PRO A 21 10.97 -12.24 -18.74
N LEU A 22 10.78 -12.01 -17.43
CA LEU A 22 11.78 -11.45 -16.54
C LEU A 22 12.71 -12.49 -15.93
N SER A 23 12.44 -13.78 -16.07
CA SER A 23 13.29 -14.82 -15.47
C SER A 23 14.78 -14.71 -15.82
N PRO A 24 15.20 -14.27 -17.03
CA PRO A 24 16.62 -14.08 -17.32
C PRO A 24 17.31 -13.03 -16.44
N THR A 25 16.58 -12.02 -15.91
CA THR A 25 17.15 -11.00 -15.01
C THR A 25 17.55 -11.57 -13.65
N LEU A 26 17.06 -12.75 -13.28
CA LEU A 26 17.47 -13.42 -12.04
C LEU A 26 18.92 -13.87 -12.05
N ASP A 27 19.49 -14.12 -13.23
CA ASP A 27 20.89 -14.52 -13.40
C ASP A 27 21.87 -13.34 -13.36
N SER A 28 21.37 -12.14 -13.71
CA SER A 28 22.15 -10.89 -13.73
C SER A 28 21.27 -9.70 -13.28
N PRO A 29 20.93 -9.63 -11.99
CA PRO A 29 20.03 -8.58 -11.47
C PRO A 29 20.55 -7.17 -11.70
N GLU A 30 21.87 -6.98 -11.70
CA GLU A 30 22.53 -5.68 -11.93
C GLU A 30 22.35 -5.12 -13.33
N SER A 31 21.93 -5.95 -14.29
CA SER A 31 21.62 -5.53 -15.66
C SER A 31 20.13 -5.32 -15.93
N ALA A 32 19.28 -5.47 -14.91
CA ALA A 32 17.86 -5.21 -15.04
C ALA A 32 17.59 -3.72 -15.31
N PRO A 33 16.61 -3.38 -16.17
CA PRO A 33 16.27 -1.98 -16.47
C PRO A 33 15.40 -1.32 -15.38
N PHE A 34 15.40 -1.85 -14.17
CA PHE A 34 14.69 -1.34 -13.01
C PHE A 34 15.50 -1.63 -11.73
N ASP A 35 15.27 -0.82 -10.70
CA ASP A 35 15.98 -0.90 -9.42
C ASP A 35 15.24 -1.73 -8.37
N PHE A 36 13.90 -1.75 -8.43
CA PHE A 36 13.05 -2.51 -7.50
C PHE A 36 11.78 -3.01 -8.19
N MET A 37 11.04 -3.84 -7.49
CA MET A 37 9.73 -4.31 -7.94
C MET A 37 8.63 -3.96 -6.94
N GLU A 38 7.40 -3.86 -7.45
CA GLU A 38 6.20 -3.64 -6.65
C GLU A 38 5.19 -4.76 -6.86
N VAL A 39 4.49 -5.13 -5.79
CA VAL A 39 3.37 -6.09 -5.83
C VAL A 39 2.26 -5.68 -4.86
N ALA A 40 1.02 -6.05 -5.20
CA ALA A 40 -0.08 -6.04 -4.25
C ALA A 40 -0.06 -7.36 -3.45
N PRO A 41 0.15 -7.32 -2.12
CA PRO A 41 0.32 -8.53 -1.32
C PRO A 41 -0.88 -9.45 -1.38
N GLU A 42 -2.11 -8.93 -1.48
CA GLU A 42 -3.34 -9.73 -1.58
C GLU A 42 -3.35 -10.68 -2.79
N ASN A 43 -2.67 -10.31 -3.86
CA ASN A 43 -2.55 -11.15 -5.04
C ASN A 43 -1.55 -12.31 -4.89
N TRP A 44 -0.71 -12.29 -3.86
CA TRP A 44 0.39 -13.24 -3.67
C TRP A 44 0.28 -14.06 -2.39
N ILE A 45 -0.29 -13.50 -1.31
CA ILE A 45 -0.51 -14.18 -0.03
C ILE A 45 -1.16 -15.56 -0.20
N PRO A 46 -2.25 -15.75 -1.01
CA PRO A 46 -2.89 -17.04 -1.14
C PRO A 46 -2.13 -18.01 -2.08
N MET A 47 -0.99 -17.58 -2.64
CA MET A 47 -0.26 -18.39 -3.61
C MET A 47 0.64 -19.41 -2.95
N GLY A 48 0.66 -20.62 -3.50
CA GLY A 48 1.51 -21.73 -3.05
C GLY A 48 2.20 -22.45 -4.21
N GLY A 49 2.89 -23.53 -3.87
CA GLY A 49 3.50 -24.43 -4.84
C GLY A 49 4.55 -23.78 -5.74
N ARG A 50 4.43 -24.03 -7.05
CA ARG A 50 5.40 -23.56 -8.05
C ARG A 50 5.44 -22.03 -8.12
N LEU A 51 4.28 -21.37 -8.12
CA LEU A 51 4.19 -19.92 -8.26
C LEU A 51 4.84 -19.19 -7.08
N ALA A 52 4.65 -19.67 -5.84
CA ALA A 52 5.31 -19.11 -4.67
C ALA A 52 6.84 -19.26 -4.74
N LYS A 53 7.34 -20.40 -5.27
CA LYS A 53 8.79 -20.61 -5.47
C LYS A 53 9.36 -19.66 -6.52
N GLU A 54 8.65 -19.48 -7.63
CA GLU A 54 9.05 -18.55 -8.69
C GLU A 54 9.05 -17.11 -8.15
N PHE A 55 8.03 -16.69 -7.42
CA PHE A 55 7.98 -15.38 -6.78
C PHE A 55 9.12 -15.15 -5.79
N ARG A 56 9.42 -16.14 -4.96
CA ARG A 56 10.54 -16.08 -4.01
C ARG A 56 11.87 -15.85 -4.72
N ALA A 57 12.09 -16.45 -5.88
CA ALA A 57 13.32 -16.23 -6.64
C ALA A 57 13.52 -14.75 -7.01
N PHE A 58 12.44 -14.01 -7.28
CA PHE A 58 12.51 -12.56 -7.50
C PHE A 58 12.77 -11.79 -6.20
N THR A 59 12.06 -12.09 -5.12
CA THR A 59 12.21 -11.36 -3.84
C THR A 59 13.57 -11.61 -3.17
N GLU A 60 14.25 -12.67 -3.51
CA GLU A 60 15.63 -12.96 -3.07
C GLU A 60 16.69 -12.19 -3.87
N ARG A 61 16.35 -11.68 -5.06
CA ARG A 61 17.30 -11.00 -5.97
C ARG A 61 17.08 -9.50 -6.04
N PHE A 62 15.84 -9.05 -5.96
CA PHE A 62 15.47 -7.64 -6.10
C PHE A 62 14.89 -7.08 -4.80
N PRO A 63 15.06 -5.77 -4.54
CA PRO A 63 14.28 -5.07 -3.55
C PRO A 63 12.79 -5.04 -3.96
N PHE A 64 11.89 -5.12 -2.98
CA PHE A 64 10.45 -5.04 -3.20
C PHE A 64 9.81 -3.98 -2.32
N VAL A 65 8.78 -3.36 -2.87
CA VAL A 65 7.77 -2.59 -2.14
C VAL A 65 6.41 -3.27 -2.34
N THR A 66 5.48 -2.99 -1.44
CA THR A 66 4.12 -3.51 -1.54
C THR A 66 3.11 -2.38 -1.47
N HIS A 67 2.07 -2.51 -2.30
CA HIS A 67 0.94 -1.60 -2.33
C HIS A 67 -0.35 -2.40 -2.10
N GLY A 68 -1.00 -2.17 -0.95
CA GLY A 68 -2.23 -2.84 -0.55
C GLY A 68 -3.44 -2.35 -1.32
N LEU A 69 -4.44 -3.22 -1.45
CA LEU A 69 -5.63 -2.96 -2.25
C LEU A 69 -6.93 -2.93 -1.44
N SER A 70 -6.93 -3.43 -0.21
CA SER A 70 -8.18 -3.87 0.40
C SER A 70 -8.41 -3.43 1.84
N LEU A 71 -7.49 -2.69 2.44
CA LEU A 71 -7.58 -2.35 3.87
C LEU A 71 -8.68 -1.32 4.19
N SER A 72 -9.09 -0.51 3.19
CA SER A 72 -10.20 0.44 3.32
C SER A 72 -10.03 1.40 4.50
N LEU A 73 -8.92 2.16 4.51
CA LEU A 73 -8.55 3.05 5.62
C LEU A 73 -9.65 4.06 5.99
N GLY A 74 -10.39 4.56 5.00
CA GLY A 74 -11.51 5.48 5.21
C GLY A 74 -12.88 4.80 5.41
N GLY A 75 -12.93 3.47 5.43
CA GLY A 75 -14.18 2.73 5.51
C GLY A 75 -14.83 2.76 6.89
N PRO A 76 -16.16 2.57 6.97
CA PRO A 76 -16.90 2.58 8.24
C PRO A 76 -16.69 1.31 9.06
N GLU A 77 -16.31 0.20 8.42
CA GLU A 77 -16.06 -1.08 9.07
C GLU A 77 -14.76 -1.10 9.88
N PRO A 78 -14.64 -1.91 10.92
CA PRO A 78 -13.36 -2.14 11.60
C PRO A 78 -12.27 -2.57 10.60
N LEU A 79 -11.01 -2.27 10.93
CA LEU A 79 -9.87 -2.78 10.17
C LEU A 79 -9.85 -4.30 10.16
N ASP A 80 -9.56 -4.90 9.01
CA ASP A 80 -9.39 -6.35 8.87
C ASP A 80 -8.02 -6.79 9.41
N PHE A 81 -7.98 -7.16 10.68
CA PHE A 81 -6.77 -7.64 11.34
C PHE A 81 -6.31 -9.02 10.86
N GLU A 82 -7.19 -9.83 10.25
CA GLU A 82 -6.76 -11.09 9.63
C GLU A 82 -6.00 -10.81 8.33
N LEU A 83 -6.47 -9.87 7.53
CA LEU A 83 -5.71 -9.36 6.38
C LEU A 83 -4.37 -8.77 6.82
N LEU A 84 -4.36 -7.88 7.81
CA LEU A 84 -3.14 -7.26 8.33
C LEU A 84 -2.13 -8.30 8.84
N LYS A 85 -2.59 -9.34 9.51
CA LYS A 85 -1.75 -10.45 9.96
C LYS A 85 -1.14 -11.21 8.78
N ALA A 86 -1.91 -11.46 7.74
CA ALA A 86 -1.43 -12.09 6.52
C ALA A 86 -0.40 -11.20 5.80
N VAL A 87 -0.67 -9.90 5.69
CA VAL A 87 0.27 -8.91 5.14
C VAL A 87 1.56 -8.88 5.97
N LYS A 88 1.48 -8.77 7.30
CA LYS A 88 2.66 -8.80 8.18
C LYS A 88 3.52 -10.04 7.96
N GLY A 89 2.86 -11.21 7.85
CA GLY A 89 3.52 -12.48 7.55
C GLY A 89 4.24 -12.44 6.20
N PHE A 90 3.58 -11.96 5.16
CA PHE A 90 4.12 -11.81 3.82
C PHE A 90 5.32 -10.88 3.77
N LEU A 91 5.21 -9.68 4.36
CA LEU A 91 6.31 -8.71 4.46
C LEU A 91 7.55 -9.33 5.12
N LYS A 92 7.33 -10.02 6.23
CA LYS A 92 8.41 -10.71 6.96
C LYS A 92 9.03 -11.85 6.15
N GLU A 93 8.21 -12.67 5.51
CA GLU A 93 8.67 -13.82 4.71
C GLU A 93 9.55 -13.40 3.54
N HIS A 94 9.20 -12.30 2.88
CA HIS A 94 9.90 -11.78 1.70
C HIS A 94 10.89 -10.65 2.02
N ASN A 95 11.07 -10.31 3.32
CA ASN A 95 11.95 -9.22 3.78
C ASN A 95 11.62 -7.86 3.14
N ILE A 96 10.32 -7.57 2.98
CA ILE A 96 9.82 -6.32 2.42
C ILE A 96 9.56 -5.32 3.55
N ARG A 97 10.05 -4.09 3.40
CA ARG A 97 10.02 -3.05 4.44
C ARG A 97 9.17 -1.84 4.08
N ARG A 98 8.53 -1.86 2.92
CA ARG A 98 7.68 -0.78 2.44
C ARG A 98 6.30 -1.33 2.12
N TYR A 99 5.31 -0.79 2.81
CA TYR A 99 3.91 -1.06 2.58
C TYR A 99 3.16 0.25 2.43
N THR A 100 2.35 0.36 1.41
CA THR A 100 1.48 1.51 1.17
C THR A 100 0.04 1.05 1.01
N GLU A 101 -0.91 1.95 1.25
CA GLU A 101 -2.34 1.72 1.11
C GLU A 101 -3.03 2.96 0.55
N HIS A 102 -4.22 2.77 0.00
CA HIS A 102 -5.03 3.86 -0.55
C HIS A 102 -5.66 4.71 0.56
N LEU A 103 -5.59 6.03 0.41
CA LEU A 103 -6.33 7.00 1.22
C LEU A 103 -7.78 7.07 0.72
N SER A 104 -8.52 6.00 0.90
CA SER A 104 -9.87 5.82 0.39
C SER A 104 -10.64 4.82 1.23
N TYR A 105 -11.90 4.56 0.85
CA TYR A 105 -12.60 3.37 1.30
C TYR A 105 -13.07 2.53 0.10
N CYS A 106 -13.06 1.21 0.28
CA CYS A 106 -13.44 0.25 -0.75
C CYS A 106 -14.30 -0.90 -0.21
N SER A 107 -14.77 -0.81 1.03
CA SER A 107 -15.61 -1.82 1.65
C SER A 107 -16.58 -1.24 2.67
N ASP A 108 -17.79 -1.81 2.71
CA ASP A 108 -18.84 -1.61 3.72
C ASP A 108 -19.76 -2.83 3.63
N HIS A 109 -19.70 -3.77 4.59
CA HIS A 109 -20.37 -5.08 4.55
C HIS A 109 -20.19 -5.88 3.25
N GLY A 110 -19.28 -5.45 2.40
CA GLY A 110 -18.96 -6.02 1.10
C GLY A 110 -17.85 -5.23 0.43
N HIS A 111 -17.28 -5.79 -0.62
CA HIS A 111 -16.19 -5.15 -1.35
C HIS A 111 -16.71 -4.33 -2.52
N LEU A 112 -16.28 -3.07 -2.60
CA LEU A 112 -16.47 -2.21 -3.77
C LEU A 112 -15.31 -2.44 -4.74
N TYR A 113 -15.63 -2.42 -6.05
CA TYR A 113 -14.59 -2.54 -7.10
C TYR A 113 -14.01 -1.18 -7.50
N ASP A 114 -14.21 -0.17 -6.65
CA ASP A 114 -13.74 1.19 -6.88
C ASP A 114 -13.23 1.81 -5.57
N LEU A 115 -12.38 2.81 -5.70
CA LEU A 115 -11.85 3.58 -4.59
C LEU A 115 -12.77 4.79 -4.36
N MET A 116 -13.40 4.85 -3.21
CA MET A 116 -14.32 5.92 -2.86
C MET A 116 -13.60 7.02 -2.08
N PRO A 117 -13.85 8.29 -2.42
CA PRO A 117 -13.22 9.42 -1.74
C PRO A 117 -13.70 9.55 -0.28
N ILE A 118 -12.80 10.03 0.57
CA ILE A 118 -13.09 10.38 1.97
C ILE A 118 -13.50 11.87 2.01
N PRO A 119 -14.47 12.28 2.84
CA PRO A 119 -14.80 13.70 3.02
C PRO A 119 -13.61 14.48 3.59
N PHE A 120 -13.29 15.64 3.02
CA PHE A 120 -12.17 16.49 3.50
C PHE A 120 -12.62 17.32 4.70
N THR A 121 -12.69 16.68 5.86
CA THR A 121 -13.09 17.29 7.13
C THR A 121 -12.10 16.96 8.22
N GLU A 122 -12.02 17.79 9.24
CA GLU A 122 -11.19 17.57 10.42
C GLU A 122 -11.55 16.23 11.13
N GLU A 123 -12.83 15.91 11.21
CA GLU A 123 -13.29 14.63 11.76
C GLU A 123 -12.74 13.43 10.98
N ALA A 124 -12.75 13.52 9.65
CA ALA A 124 -12.21 12.45 8.80
C ALA A 124 -10.67 12.36 8.89
N VAL A 125 -9.96 13.48 9.09
CA VAL A 125 -8.53 13.47 9.37
C VAL A 125 -8.24 12.64 10.62
N HIS A 126 -8.89 12.96 11.74
CA HIS A 126 -8.70 12.22 13.00
C HIS A 126 -9.05 10.74 12.86
N TYR A 127 -10.17 10.45 12.20
CA TYR A 127 -10.62 9.07 11.98
C TYR A 127 -9.60 8.25 11.20
N VAL A 128 -9.13 8.79 10.07
CA VAL A 128 -8.18 8.08 9.20
C VAL A 128 -6.81 7.97 9.86
N ALA A 129 -6.34 9.06 10.49
CA ALA A 129 -5.05 9.06 11.17
C ALA A 129 -5.00 8.02 12.31
N ASP A 130 -6.08 7.86 13.06
CA ASP A 130 -6.18 6.80 14.07
C ASP A 130 -6.06 5.41 13.47
N ARG A 131 -6.69 5.16 12.33
CA ARG A 131 -6.63 3.87 11.64
C ARG A 131 -5.24 3.61 11.06
N VAL A 132 -4.61 4.62 10.47
CA VAL A 132 -3.21 4.52 10.00
C VAL A 132 -2.27 4.17 11.15
N ARG A 133 -2.40 4.85 12.31
CA ARG A 133 -1.61 4.52 13.51
C ARG A 133 -1.82 3.07 13.96
N GLN A 134 -3.07 2.58 13.99
CA GLN A 134 -3.36 1.19 14.33
C GLN A 134 -2.67 0.21 13.37
N VAL A 135 -2.66 0.51 12.06
CA VAL A 135 -1.96 -0.31 11.07
C VAL A 135 -0.45 -0.28 11.28
N GLN A 136 0.14 0.89 11.50
CA GLN A 136 1.56 1.06 11.78
C GLN A 136 1.99 0.30 13.04
N ASP A 137 1.23 0.42 14.12
CA ASP A 137 1.46 -0.29 15.37
C ASP A 137 1.38 -1.81 15.18
N PHE A 138 0.37 -2.28 14.46
CA PHE A 138 0.20 -3.71 14.19
C PHE A 138 1.33 -4.27 13.31
N LEU A 139 1.70 -3.55 12.25
CA LEU A 139 2.77 -3.95 11.34
C LEU A 139 4.17 -3.72 11.94
N GLU A 140 4.29 -2.91 13.01
CA GLU A 140 5.55 -2.51 13.65
C GLU A 140 6.48 -1.75 12.69
N GLN A 141 5.89 -0.98 11.78
CA GLN A 141 6.63 -0.15 10.82
C GLN A 141 5.74 0.99 10.29
N PRO A 142 6.32 2.11 9.85
CA PRO A 142 5.57 3.15 9.15
C PRO A 142 5.01 2.62 7.83
N ILE A 143 3.85 3.15 7.43
CA ILE A 143 3.25 2.90 6.12
C ILE A 143 3.19 4.18 5.29
N GLY A 144 3.00 4.03 3.97
CA GLY A 144 2.64 5.13 3.11
C GLY A 144 1.15 5.10 2.79
N ILE A 145 0.56 6.27 2.57
CA ILE A 145 -0.79 6.41 2.06
C ILE A 145 -0.75 6.98 0.65
N GLU A 146 -1.52 6.40 -0.25
CA GLU A 146 -1.65 6.89 -1.61
C GLU A 146 -2.78 7.90 -1.70
N HIS A 147 -2.46 9.07 -2.27
CA HIS A 147 -3.46 10.00 -2.75
C HIS A 147 -4.13 9.40 -3.99
N VAL A 148 -5.44 9.13 -3.91
CA VAL A 148 -6.17 8.45 -4.99
C VAL A 148 -6.88 9.44 -5.91
N SER A 149 -6.94 9.09 -7.20
CA SER A 149 -7.79 9.78 -8.16
C SER A 149 -9.27 9.41 -7.94
N TYR A 150 -10.16 10.39 -8.00
CA TYR A 150 -11.61 10.18 -7.90
C TYR A 150 -12.37 11.03 -8.91
N TYR A 151 -13.55 10.56 -9.29
CA TYR A 151 -14.38 11.20 -10.32
C TYR A 151 -15.47 12.12 -9.74
N THR A 152 -15.65 12.11 -8.41
CA THR A 152 -16.65 12.92 -7.74
C THR A 152 -16.11 13.44 -6.42
N GLN A 153 -16.33 14.71 -6.13
CA GLN A 153 -16.13 15.23 -4.79
C GLN A 153 -17.36 14.88 -3.97
N LEU A 154 -17.16 14.31 -2.79
CA LEU A 154 -18.20 14.21 -1.79
C LEU A 154 -18.58 15.65 -1.44
N GLY A 155 -19.82 16.00 -1.76
CA GLY A 155 -20.33 17.37 -1.76
C GLY A 155 -19.92 18.16 -0.54
N ASN A 156 -19.83 19.47 -0.73
CA ASN A 156 -19.38 20.42 0.29
C ASN A 156 -19.94 20.04 1.65
N ALA A 157 -19.03 19.66 2.54
CA ALA A 157 -19.35 19.48 3.93
C ALA A 157 -20.12 20.71 4.44
N ALA A 158 -20.76 20.61 5.59
CA ALA A 158 -21.51 21.71 6.18
C ALA A 158 -20.72 23.03 6.10
N PRO A 159 -21.37 24.19 5.84
CA PRO A 159 -20.69 25.47 5.71
C PRO A 159 -19.70 25.70 6.86
N GLY A 160 -18.42 25.90 6.56
CA GLY A 160 -17.36 26.13 7.54
C GLY A 160 -16.41 24.94 7.77
N SER A 161 -16.57 23.81 7.05
CA SER A 161 -15.69 22.65 7.12
C SER A 161 -14.92 22.44 5.81
N GLU A 162 -14.65 23.49 5.06
CA GLU A 162 -14.00 23.42 3.75
C GLU A 162 -12.48 23.29 3.90
N MET A 163 -12.02 22.06 4.03
CA MET A 163 -10.61 21.72 3.87
C MET A 163 -10.36 21.38 2.40
N SER A 164 -9.31 21.94 1.80
CA SER A 164 -8.87 21.53 0.49
C SER A 164 -8.27 20.12 0.56
N GLU A 165 -8.22 19.43 -0.57
CA GLU A 165 -7.61 18.12 -0.68
C GLU A 165 -6.16 18.11 -0.17
N ILE A 166 -5.36 19.10 -0.55
CA ILE A 166 -3.96 19.23 -0.10
C ILE A 166 -3.89 19.41 1.42
N GLU A 167 -4.77 20.22 2.00
CA GLU A 167 -4.83 20.39 3.46
C GLU A 167 -5.23 19.10 4.15
N PHE A 168 -6.21 18.36 3.61
CA PHE A 168 -6.63 17.08 4.14
C PHE A 168 -5.49 16.04 4.12
N VAL A 169 -4.85 15.85 2.96
CA VAL A 169 -3.73 14.90 2.83
C VAL A 169 -2.60 15.26 3.78
N ASN A 170 -2.18 16.53 3.83
CA ASN A 170 -1.13 16.98 4.74
C ASN A 170 -1.50 16.77 6.20
N ALA A 171 -2.73 17.08 6.59
CA ALA A 171 -3.18 16.87 7.97
C ALA A 171 -3.16 15.40 8.38
N VAL A 172 -3.58 14.48 7.49
CA VAL A 172 -3.49 13.04 7.74
C VAL A 172 -2.04 12.58 7.87
N LEU A 173 -1.16 13.04 6.97
CA LEU A 173 0.27 12.69 7.02
C LEU A 173 0.93 13.14 8.32
N GLU A 174 0.67 14.38 8.72
CA GLU A 174 1.23 14.96 9.95
C GLU A 174 0.67 14.26 11.20
N GLU A 175 -0.64 14.05 11.26
CA GLU A 175 -1.27 13.47 12.44
C GLU A 175 -0.95 11.98 12.61
N ALA A 176 -0.87 11.24 11.52
CA ALA A 176 -0.57 9.81 11.54
C ALA A 176 0.94 9.50 11.60
N ASP A 177 1.81 10.49 11.37
CA ASP A 177 3.26 10.32 11.18
C ASP A 177 3.56 9.21 10.15
N CYS A 178 2.96 9.33 8.96
CA CYS A 178 3.07 8.36 7.88
C CYS A 178 3.68 8.97 6.61
N GLN A 179 3.92 8.14 5.60
CA GLN A 179 4.56 8.54 4.35
C GLN A 179 3.52 8.77 3.25
N LEU A 180 3.88 9.52 2.23
CA LEU A 180 3.06 9.74 1.04
C LEU A 180 3.54 8.84 -0.11
N LEU A 181 2.62 8.14 -0.75
CA LEU A 181 2.74 7.65 -2.12
C LEU A 181 1.96 8.62 -3.01
N LEU A 182 2.68 9.37 -3.84
CA LEU A 182 2.08 10.35 -4.73
C LEU A 182 1.88 9.73 -6.12
N ASP A 183 0.63 9.59 -6.52
CA ASP A 183 0.23 9.30 -7.91
C ASP A 183 0.23 10.60 -8.74
N VAL A 184 0.83 10.59 -9.94
CA VAL A 184 1.05 11.78 -10.79
C VAL A 184 0.62 11.55 -12.24
#